data_b5d91721fcb304c48f0fdeb93f11796b
#
_entry.id   b5d91721fcb304c48f0fdeb93f11796b
#
_cell.length_a   1.000
_cell.length_b   1.000
_cell.length_c   1.000
_cell.angle_alpha   90.00
_cell.angle_beta   90.00
_cell.angle_gamma   90.00
#
_symmetry.space_group_name_H-M   'P 1'
#
loop_
_entity.id
_entity.type
_entity.pdbx_description
1 polymer ?
#
loop_
_entity_poly.entity_id
_entity_poly.type
_entity_poly.pdbx_seq_one_letter_code
_entity_poly.pdbx_strand_id
1 'polypeptide(L)'
;FLALEADLTANMGADLSAGGPNASTNAASTAMGGVYNIPHVFMTSKGVFTNTTPVDAYRGAGKPEANFIIERLIDIAAAKFNFDPVELRLKNIISTLPHNTAFGLQIDCGKFKENIERACNYIDYEGFLKRRETSRTKGSLRGIGFGCFLETSRGFPVEGAEIRFSESGRIELRVGTESNGQGHETTYIDLVSKSLGLEADLFDYIQADTFKVRLGSGHGGARSMHMGAATMMIAVEEVINKAMG
;
A
#
# COMPACT_ATOMS: atom_id res chain seq x y z
N PHE A 1 -12.90 7.84 -19.23
CA PHE A 1 -13.76 8.33 -18.14
C PHE A 1 -13.73 9.85 -18.12
N LEU A 2 -14.88 10.48 -17.82
CA LEU A 2 -14.99 11.95 -17.80
C LEU A 2 -15.03 12.47 -16.37
N ALA A 3 -15.75 11.77 -15.50
CA ALA A 3 -15.91 12.15 -14.11
C ALA A 3 -16.26 10.93 -13.26
N LEU A 4 -16.03 11.05 -11.96
CA LEU A 4 -16.46 10.11 -10.93
C LEU A 4 -17.15 10.89 -9.81
N GLU A 5 -18.35 10.46 -9.44
CA GLU A 5 -19.04 10.93 -8.25
C GLU A 5 -19.20 9.78 -7.27
N ALA A 6 -18.86 10.01 -6.00
CA ALA A 6 -18.97 9.04 -4.94
C ALA A 6 -19.59 9.66 -3.69
N ASP A 7 -20.64 9.02 -3.17
CA ASP A 7 -21.28 9.38 -1.91
C ASP A 7 -21.14 8.23 -0.91
N LEU A 8 -20.34 8.46 0.15
CA LEU A 8 -19.95 7.44 1.09
C LEU A 8 -20.65 7.63 2.43
N THR A 9 -21.26 6.57 2.95
CA THR A 9 -21.70 6.51 4.33
C THR A 9 -20.85 5.50 5.09
N ALA A 10 -20.02 5.98 6.01
CA ALA A 10 -19.09 5.18 6.77
C ALA A 10 -19.65 4.87 8.16
N ASN A 11 -19.74 3.59 8.51
CA ASN A 11 -20.09 3.15 9.85
C ASN A 11 -18.90 3.39 10.79
N MET A 12 -19.09 4.18 11.83
CA MET A 12 -18.07 4.48 12.85
C MET A 12 -18.09 3.52 14.03
N GLY A 13 -19.15 2.73 14.19
CA GLY A 13 -19.40 1.97 15.40
C GLY A 13 -20.02 2.83 16.51
N ALA A 14 -20.01 2.33 17.74
CA ALA A 14 -20.62 3.00 18.90
C ALA A 14 -19.76 4.15 19.47
N ASP A 15 -18.43 4.02 19.34
CA ASP A 15 -17.45 4.98 19.82
C ASP A 15 -16.40 5.25 18.74
N LEU A 16 -15.66 6.36 18.88
CA LEU A 16 -14.57 6.70 17.96
C LEU A 16 -13.24 6.12 18.46
N SER A 17 -12.56 5.37 17.61
CA SER A 17 -11.14 5.08 17.76
C SER A 17 -10.29 6.24 17.26
N ALA A 18 -8.98 6.23 17.55
CA ALA A 18 -8.07 7.29 17.13
C ALA A 18 -7.93 7.40 15.60
N GLY A 19 -7.93 6.29 14.88
CA GLY A 19 -7.73 6.23 13.44
C GLY A 19 -9.01 6.08 12.62
N GLY A 20 -10.08 5.56 13.23
CA GLY A 20 -11.33 5.21 12.56
C GLY A 20 -11.96 6.32 11.75
N PRO A 21 -12.13 7.53 12.31
CA PRO A 21 -12.76 8.63 11.57
C PRO A 21 -12.06 8.98 10.26
N ASN A 22 -10.73 9.01 10.28
CA ASN A 22 -9.96 9.30 9.08
C ASN A 22 -9.92 8.12 8.10
N ALA A 23 -9.69 6.90 8.60
CA ALA A 23 -9.56 5.71 7.78
C ALA A 23 -10.83 5.43 6.98
N SER A 24 -12.00 5.55 7.61
CA SER A 24 -13.29 5.23 7.01
C SER A 24 -13.87 6.34 6.14
N THR A 25 -13.31 7.54 6.17
CA THR A 25 -13.84 8.70 5.44
C THR A 25 -12.79 9.30 4.51
N ASN A 26 -11.92 10.16 5.05
CA ASN A 26 -11.01 10.99 4.26
C ASN A 26 -9.88 10.20 3.59
N ALA A 27 -9.42 9.11 4.19
CA ALA A 27 -8.30 8.33 3.62
C ALA A 27 -8.65 7.71 2.26
N ALA A 28 -9.92 7.40 2.00
CA ALA A 28 -10.40 6.90 0.72
C ALA A 28 -10.18 7.90 -0.43
N SER A 29 -10.23 9.22 -0.16
CA SER A 29 -10.10 10.25 -1.20
C SER A 29 -8.79 10.16 -1.98
N THR A 30 -7.70 9.79 -1.31
CA THR A 30 -6.37 9.73 -1.93
C THR A 30 -6.22 8.63 -2.99
N ALA A 31 -7.13 7.65 -3.00
CA ALA A 31 -7.11 6.52 -3.92
C ALA A 31 -8.39 6.41 -4.78
N MET A 32 -9.33 7.36 -4.68
CA MET A 32 -10.65 7.24 -5.30
C MET A 32 -10.61 7.13 -6.83
N GLY A 33 -9.62 7.73 -7.49
CA GLY A 33 -9.42 7.59 -8.93
C GLY A 33 -8.64 6.34 -9.34
N GLY A 34 -8.07 5.59 -8.37
CA GLY A 34 -7.21 4.44 -8.65
C GLY A 34 -6.02 4.80 -9.53
N VAL A 35 -5.72 3.93 -10.48
CA VAL A 35 -4.66 4.11 -11.50
C VAL A 35 -5.18 4.73 -12.80
N TYR A 36 -6.36 5.35 -12.76
CA TYR A 36 -7.03 5.84 -13.96
C TYR A 36 -6.97 7.36 -14.08
N ASN A 37 -6.87 7.82 -15.31
CA ASN A 37 -6.98 9.23 -15.65
C ASN A 37 -8.45 9.67 -15.64
N ILE A 38 -8.90 10.14 -14.48
CA ILE A 38 -10.24 10.69 -14.27
C ILE A 38 -10.09 12.16 -13.91
N PRO A 39 -10.39 13.08 -14.85
CA PRO A 39 -10.09 14.50 -14.65
C PRO A 39 -10.95 15.19 -13.58
N HIS A 40 -12.14 14.65 -13.33
CA HIS A 40 -13.07 15.24 -12.37
C HIS A 40 -13.57 14.18 -11.39
N VAL A 41 -13.31 14.39 -10.10
CA VAL A 41 -13.80 13.50 -9.02
C VAL A 41 -14.48 14.37 -7.97
N PHE A 42 -15.73 14.03 -7.66
CA PHE A 42 -16.46 14.59 -6.54
C PHE A 42 -16.75 13.48 -5.52
N MET A 43 -16.45 13.72 -4.27
CA MET A 43 -16.67 12.75 -3.20
C MET A 43 -17.26 13.43 -1.98
N THR A 44 -18.37 12.89 -1.48
CA THR A 44 -18.87 13.18 -0.15
C THR A 44 -18.63 12.00 0.77
N SER A 45 -18.40 12.27 2.04
CA SER A 45 -18.24 11.22 3.04
C SER A 45 -18.90 11.62 4.35
N LYS A 46 -19.77 10.74 4.85
CA LYS A 46 -20.51 10.93 6.09
C LYS A 46 -20.23 9.78 7.05
N GLY A 47 -19.64 10.09 8.20
CA GLY A 47 -19.49 9.14 9.30
C GLY A 47 -20.80 9.07 10.11
N VAL A 48 -21.27 7.86 10.40
CA VAL A 48 -22.46 7.64 11.22
C VAL A 48 -22.16 6.71 12.38
N PHE A 49 -22.63 7.06 13.58
CA PHE A 49 -22.58 6.19 14.73
C PHE A 49 -23.62 5.07 14.62
N THR A 50 -23.22 3.91 15.07
CA THR A 50 -24.10 2.72 15.15
C THR A 50 -23.83 2.00 16.47
N ASN A 51 -24.60 0.94 16.75
CA ASN A 51 -24.39 0.08 17.92
C ASN A 51 -23.46 -1.13 17.64
N THR A 52 -22.58 -1.01 16.64
CA THR A 52 -21.58 -2.03 16.33
C THR A 52 -20.23 -1.71 16.99
N THR A 53 -19.30 -2.64 16.89
CA THR A 53 -17.91 -2.40 17.32
C THR A 53 -17.34 -1.17 16.60
N PRO A 54 -16.57 -0.31 17.29
CA PRO A 54 -15.81 0.76 16.67
C PRO A 54 -14.91 0.26 15.55
N VAL A 55 -14.80 1.06 14.49
CA VAL A 55 -13.90 0.77 13.37
C VAL A 55 -12.56 1.48 13.58
N ASP A 56 -11.49 0.90 13.07
CA ASP A 56 -10.18 1.53 13.06
C ASP A 56 -9.42 1.21 11.78
N ALA A 57 -8.23 1.81 11.64
CA ALA A 57 -7.39 1.61 10.50
C ALA A 57 -6.92 0.15 10.40
N TYR A 58 -7.21 -0.49 9.29
CA TYR A 58 -6.61 -1.75 8.87
C TYR A 58 -5.74 -1.51 7.63
N ARG A 59 -4.81 -2.43 7.33
CA ARG A 59 -3.89 -2.34 6.19
C ARG A 59 -4.60 -1.87 4.91
N GLY A 60 -4.22 -0.69 4.40
CA GLY A 60 -4.89 0.01 3.31
C GLY A 60 -5.71 1.23 3.75
N ALA A 61 -6.38 1.19 4.93
CA ALA A 61 -7.03 2.33 5.58
C ALA A 61 -7.83 3.24 4.63
N GLY A 62 -8.99 2.79 4.16
CA GLY A 62 -9.87 3.51 3.23
C GLY A 62 -9.52 3.34 1.74
N LYS A 63 -8.29 2.92 1.41
CA LYS A 63 -7.90 2.66 0.02
C LYS A 63 -8.51 1.37 -0.55
N PRO A 64 -8.68 0.27 0.23
CA PRO A 64 -9.44 -0.88 -0.24
C PRO A 64 -10.88 -0.54 -0.62
N GLU A 65 -11.54 0.31 0.16
CA GLU A 65 -12.91 0.78 -0.10
C GLU A 65 -12.96 1.60 -1.39
N ALA A 66 -12.04 2.54 -1.57
CA ALA A 66 -11.94 3.33 -2.78
C ALA A 66 -11.66 2.46 -4.01
N ASN A 67 -10.74 1.50 -3.86
CA ASN A 67 -10.42 0.56 -4.93
C ASN A 67 -11.60 -0.32 -5.31
N PHE A 68 -12.34 -0.82 -4.32
CA PHE A 68 -13.56 -1.60 -4.58
C PHE A 68 -14.58 -0.79 -5.37
N ILE A 69 -14.79 0.47 -4.99
CA ILE A 69 -15.76 1.35 -5.65
C ILE A 69 -15.39 1.54 -7.13
N ILE A 70 -14.18 1.98 -7.43
CA ILE A 70 -13.79 2.27 -8.81
C ILE A 70 -13.69 1.01 -9.67
N GLU A 71 -13.08 -0.04 -9.17
CA GLU A 71 -12.90 -1.28 -9.92
C GLU A 71 -14.24 -1.98 -10.20
N ARG A 72 -15.15 -1.98 -9.21
CA ARG A 72 -16.49 -2.54 -9.39
C ARG A 72 -17.33 -1.71 -10.36
N LEU A 73 -17.21 -0.39 -10.33
CA LEU A 73 -17.90 0.51 -11.25
C LEU A 73 -17.42 0.27 -12.70
N ILE A 74 -16.12 0.05 -12.90
CA ILE A 74 -15.55 -0.30 -14.22
C ILE A 74 -16.10 -1.63 -14.71
N ASP A 75 -16.18 -2.66 -13.86
CA ASP A 75 -16.74 -3.96 -14.24
C ASP A 75 -18.23 -3.86 -14.61
N ILE A 76 -19.00 -3.07 -13.85
CA ILE A 76 -20.42 -2.84 -14.16
C ILE A 76 -20.55 -2.10 -15.50
N ALA A 77 -19.72 -1.08 -15.75
CA ALA A 77 -19.72 -0.35 -17.00
C ALA A 77 -19.34 -1.25 -18.19
N ALA A 78 -18.31 -2.08 -18.03
CA ALA A 78 -17.89 -3.03 -19.04
C ALA A 78 -19.01 -3.99 -19.39
N ALA A 79 -19.66 -4.58 -18.40
CA ALA A 79 -20.78 -5.50 -18.61
C ALA A 79 -22.01 -4.80 -19.24
N LYS A 80 -22.37 -3.60 -18.75
CA LYS A 80 -23.54 -2.86 -19.21
C LYS A 80 -23.43 -2.39 -20.67
N PHE A 81 -22.22 -1.99 -21.08
CA PHE A 81 -21.95 -1.43 -22.40
C PHE A 81 -21.23 -2.39 -23.34
N ASN A 82 -21.08 -3.65 -22.93
CA ASN A 82 -20.44 -4.72 -23.70
C ASN A 82 -19.00 -4.39 -24.12
N PHE A 83 -18.23 -3.80 -23.20
CA PHE A 83 -16.78 -3.64 -23.34
C PHE A 83 -16.05 -4.83 -22.73
N ASP A 84 -14.87 -5.14 -23.26
CA ASP A 84 -13.93 -5.97 -22.54
C ASP A 84 -13.43 -5.21 -21.29
N PRO A 85 -13.46 -5.83 -20.09
CA PRO A 85 -13.08 -5.15 -18.85
C PRO A 85 -11.60 -4.77 -18.78
N VAL A 86 -10.72 -5.50 -19.47
CA VAL A 86 -9.30 -5.17 -19.55
C VAL A 86 -9.06 -4.01 -20.53
N GLU A 87 -9.66 -4.06 -21.71
CA GLU A 87 -9.56 -2.98 -22.69
C GLU A 87 -10.11 -1.65 -22.14
N LEU A 88 -11.22 -1.70 -21.40
CA LEU A 88 -11.79 -0.51 -20.76
C LEU A 88 -10.81 0.09 -19.73
N ARG A 89 -10.11 -0.74 -18.96
CA ARG A 89 -9.06 -0.31 -18.04
C ARG A 89 -7.87 0.31 -18.79
N LEU A 90 -7.34 -0.39 -19.76
CA LEU A 90 -6.18 0.07 -20.56
C LEU A 90 -6.43 1.39 -21.28
N LYS A 91 -7.66 1.61 -21.74
CA LYS A 91 -8.07 2.85 -22.40
C LYS A 91 -8.06 4.07 -21.47
N ASN A 92 -8.26 3.85 -20.17
CA ASN A 92 -8.40 4.92 -19.18
C ASN A 92 -7.23 5.00 -18.20
N ILE A 93 -6.24 4.14 -18.32
CA ILE A 93 -5.11 4.09 -17.40
C ILE A 93 -4.21 5.33 -17.54
N ILE A 94 -3.62 5.74 -16.44
CA ILE A 94 -2.61 6.81 -16.44
C ILE A 94 -1.42 6.35 -17.27
N SER A 95 -1.14 7.07 -18.37
CA SER A 95 -0.09 6.73 -19.33
C SER A 95 1.07 7.72 -19.33
N THR A 96 0.89 8.89 -18.73
CA THR A 96 1.91 9.95 -18.68
C THR A 96 2.23 10.29 -17.23
N LEU A 97 3.51 10.31 -16.90
CA LEU A 97 4.02 10.64 -15.57
C LEU A 97 5.00 11.82 -15.66
N PRO A 98 5.06 12.69 -14.65
CA PRO A 98 4.20 12.70 -13.48
C PRO A 98 2.74 13.04 -13.81
N HIS A 99 1.80 12.47 -13.05
CA HIS A 99 0.36 12.71 -13.20
C HIS A 99 -0.21 13.27 -11.90
N ASN A 100 -1.03 14.32 -12.00
CA ASN A 100 -1.77 14.86 -10.85
C ASN A 100 -3.21 14.35 -10.88
N THR A 101 -3.62 13.65 -9.83
CA THR A 101 -5.01 13.20 -9.69
C THR A 101 -5.95 14.36 -9.39
N ALA A 102 -7.25 14.16 -9.57
CA ALA A 102 -8.27 15.19 -9.27
C ALA A 102 -8.25 15.67 -7.80
N PHE A 103 -7.75 14.86 -6.87
CA PHE A 103 -7.56 15.24 -5.46
C PHE A 103 -6.13 15.72 -5.13
N GLY A 104 -5.32 16.05 -6.14
CA GLY A 104 -4.02 16.67 -5.96
C GLY A 104 -2.89 15.72 -5.52
N LEU A 105 -3.09 14.40 -5.59
CA LEU A 105 -2.01 13.45 -5.42
C LEU A 105 -1.15 13.44 -6.68
N GLN A 106 0.15 13.68 -6.55
CA GLN A 106 1.09 13.50 -7.64
C GLN A 106 1.57 12.04 -7.67
N ILE A 107 1.41 11.40 -8.82
CA ILE A 107 1.94 10.08 -9.13
C ILE A 107 3.14 10.29 -10.03
N ASP A 108 4.33 9.97 -9.54
CA ASP A 108 5.61 10.23 -10.19
C ASP A 108 6.21 9.01 -10.90
N CYS A 109 5.79 7.81 -10.53
CA CYS A 109 6.29 6.55 -11.06
C CYS A 109 5.19 5.50 -11.18
N GLY A 110 5.40 4.53 -12.07
CA GLY A 110 4.52 3.38 -12.24
C GLY A 110 4.46 2.90 -13.70
N LYS A 111 4.34 1.60 -13.87
CA LYS A 111 4.16 0.94 -15.17
C LYS A 111 2.80 0.26 -15.21
N PHE A 112 1.74 1.04 -15.05
CA PHE A 112 0.39 0.53 -14.84
C PHE A 112 -0.12 -0.31 -16.00
N LYS A 113 0.09 0.14 -17.25
CA LYS A 113 -0.29 -0.59 -18.46
C LYS A 113 0.44 -1.94 -18.54
N GLU A 114 1.76 -1.92 -18.43
CA GLU A 114 2.59 -3.13 -18.50
C GLU A 114 2.20 -4.13 -17.39
N ASN A 115 1.82 -3.63 -16.22
CA ASN A 115 1.40 -4.47 -15.11
C ASN A 115 0.11 -5.24 -15.42
N ILE A 116 -0.89 -4.58 -16.00
CA ILE A 116 -2.13 -5.25 -16.45
C ILE A 116 -1.83 -6.26 -17.55
N GLU A 117 -1.04 -5.88 -18.56
CA GLU A 117 -0.69 -6.77 -19.68
C GLU A 117 0.06 -8.02 -19.19
N ARG A 118 0.99 -7.85 -18.26
CA ARG A 118 1.68 -9.00 -17.63
C ARG A 118 0.74 -9.90 -16.85
N ALA A 119 -0.18 -9.33 -16.06
CA ALA A 119 -1.18 -10.11 -15.34
C ALA A 119 -2.06 -10.91 -16.30
N CYS A 120 -2.51 -10.30 -17.40
CA CYS A 120 -3.29 -10.99 -18.45
C CYS A 120 -2.52 -12.15 -19.06
N ASN A 121 -1.24 -11.98 -19.36
CA ASN A 121 -0.40 -13.03 -19.88
C ASN A 121 -0.22 -14.17 -18.87
N TYR A 122 0.03 -13.88 -17.60
CA TYR A 122 0.20 -14.90 -16.55
C TYR A 122 -1.02 -15.78 -16.35
N ILE A 123 -2.22 -15.21 -16.45
CA ILE A 123 -3.48 -15.95 -16.25
C ILE A 123 -4.04 -16.52 -17.56
N ASP A 124 -3.39 -16.33 -18.70
CA ASP A 124 -3.92 -16.63 -20.03
C ASP A 124 -5.34 -16.06 -20.18
N TYR A 125 -5.44 -14.73 -20.15
CA TYR A 125 -6.73 -14.04 -20.19
C TYR A 125 -7.54 -14.40 -21.43
N GLU A 126 -6.92 -14.49 -22.60
CA GLU A 126 -7.57 -14.83 -23.88
C GLU A 126 -8.18 -16.24 -23.82
N GLY A 127 -7.53 -17.20 -23.17
CA GLY A 127 -8.04 -18.55 -22.98
C GLY A 127 -9.13 -18.70 -21.91
N PHE A 128 -9.47 -17.61 -21.18
CA PHE A 128 -10.41 -17.70 -20.06
C PHE A 128 -11.80 -18.19 -20.45
N LEU A 129 -12.36 -17.70 -21.55
CA LEU A 129 -13.70 -18.09 -21.99
C LEU A 129 -13.80 -19.60 -22.26
N LYS A 130 -12.76 -20.17 -22.88
CA LYS A 130 -12.66 -21.62 -23.13
C LYS A 130 -12.59 -22.40 -21.81
N ARG A 131 -11.76 -21.93 -20.86
CA ARG A 131 -11.66 -22.56 -19.54
C ARG A 131 -12.95 -22.47 -18.75
N ARG A 132 -13.68 -21.35 -18.84
CA ARG A 132 -14.98 -21.16 -18.20
C ARG A 132 -16.00 -22.17 -18.72
N GLU A 133 -16.09 -22.32 -20.05
CA GLU A 133 -17.01 -23.28 -20.67
C GLU A 133 -16.64 -24.72 -20.28
N THR A 134 -15.38 -25.09 -20.34
CA THR A 134 -14.90 -26.40 -19.86
C THR A 134 -15.25 -26.68 -18.40
N SER A 135 -15.21 -25.65 -17.54
CA SER A 135 -15.61 -25.81 -16.14
C SER A 135 -17.13 -26.02 -16.02
N ARG A 136 -17.91 -25.28 -16.80
CA ARG A 136 -19.36 -25.38 -16.81
C ARG A 136 -19.85 -26.76 -17.23
N THR A 137 -19.23 -27.37 -18.25
CA THR A 137 -19.56 -28.74 -18.67
C THR A 137 -19.25 -29.80 -17.59
N LYS A 138 -18.38 -29.46 -16.63
CA LYS A 138 -18.05 -30.29 -15.48
C LYS A 138 -18.82 -29.93 -14.19
N GLY A 139 -19.87 -29.11 -14.31
CA GLY A 139 -20.69 -28.69 -13.18
C GLY A 139 -20.05 -27.67 -12.25
N SER A 140 -18.95 -26.99 -12.69
CA SER A 140 -18.25 -25.98 -11.90
C SER A 140 -18.40 -24.59 -12.52
N LEU A 141 -18.47 -23.54 -11.69
CA LEU A 141 -18.44 -22.16 -12.14
C LEU A 141 -17.03 -21.60 -12.03
N ARG A 142 -16.61 -20.86 -13.04
CA ARG A 142 -15.31 -20.17 -13.09
C ARG A 142 -15.51 -18.69 -13.32
N GLY A 143 -14.95 -17.87 -12.44
CA GLY A 143 -14.93 -16.42 -12.53
C GLY A 143 -13.53 -15.88 -12.75
N ILE A 144 -13.46 -14.65 -13.23
CA ILE A 144 -12.25 -13.84 -13.32
C ILE A 144 -12.59 -12.41 -12.90
N GLY A 145 -11.66 -11.72 -12.29
CA GLY A 145 -11.78 -10.32 -11.92
C GLY A 145 -10.43 -9.64 -11.91
N PHE A 146 -10.44 -8.33 -11.99
CA PHE A 146 -9.26 -7.47 -11.91
C PHE A 146 -9.41 -6.48 -10.77
N GLY A 147 -8.32 -6.18 -10.10
CA GLY A 147 -8.20 -5.11 -9.13
C GLY A 147 -6.90 -4.37 -9.38
N CYS A 148 -6.98 -3.16 -9.93
CA CYS A 148 -5.84 -2.29 -10.17
C CYS A 148 -5.80 -1.22 -9.09
N PHE A 149 -4.81 -1.24 -8.21
CA PHE A 149 -4.77 -0.34 -7.07
C PHE A 149 -3.47 0.46 -7.01
N LEU A 150 -3.54 1.57 -6.31
CA LEU A 150 -2.40 2.43 -6.00
C LEU A 150 -2.30 2.61 -4.49
N GLU A 151 -1.12 2.36 -3.94
CA GLU A 151 -0.78 2.68 -2.57
C GLU A 151 0.26 3.80 -2.54
N THR A 152 0.09 4.76 -1.66
CA THR A 152 1.04 5.86 -1.45
C THR A 152 1.81 5.64 -0.15
N SER A 153 3.13 5.69 -0.22
CA SER A 153 3.96 5.73 0.99
C SER A 153 3.81 7.08 1.66
N ARG A 154 3.26 7.08 2.86
CA ARG A 154 3.01 8.27 3.70
C ARG A 154 3.37 7.92 5.15
N GLY A 155 2.95 8.75 6.06
CA GLY A 155 3.15 8.60 7.50
C GLY A 155 3.84 9.81 8.09
N PHE A 156 4.06 9.79 9.39
CA PHE A 156 4.77 10.85 10.07
C PHE A 156 6.22 10.93 9.58
N PRO A 157 6.73 12.14 9.31
CA PRO A 157 8.05 12.33 8.70
C PRO A 157 9.21 12.19 9.71
N VAL A 158 8.93 11.70 10.92
CA VAL A 158 9.93 11.54 11.98
C VAL A 158 10.21 10.06 12.19
N GLU A 159 11.47 9.66 12.07
CA GLU A 159 11.92 8.28 12.30
C GLU A 159 13.33 8.27 12.87
N GLY A 160 13.65 7.23 13.65
CA GLY A 160 14.95 6.99 14.25
C GLY A 160 15.49 5.59 13.99
N ALA A 161 16.79 5.50 13.76
CA ALA A 161 17.53 4.26 13.75
C ALA A 161 18.85 4.43 14.49
N GLU A 162 19.32 3.39 15.16
CA GLU A 162 20.58 3.36 15.86
C GLU A 162 21.28 2.02 15.61
N ILE A 163 22.57 2.06 15.30
CA ILE A 163 23.42 0.89 15.18
C ILE A 163 24.41 0.95 16.35
N ARG A 164 24.39 -0.07 17.22
CA ARG A 164 25.26 -0.19 18.38
C ARG A 164 26.14 -1.42 18.28
N PHE A 165 27.43 -1.22 18.38
CA PHE A 165 28.42 -2.30 18.54
C PHE A 165 28.62 -2.57 20.03
N SER A 166 28.48 -3.85 20.43
CA SER A 166 28.73 -4.26 21.80
C SER A 166 30.14 -4.84 21.95
N GLU A 167 30.65 -4.87 23.18
CA GLU A 167 31.94 -5.50 23.50
C GLU A 167 31.95 -7.03 23.22
N SER A 168 30.78 -7.66 23.17
CA SER A 168 30.62 -9.07 22.82
C SER A 168 30.75 -9.35 21.32
N GLY A 169 30.88 -8.32 20.48
CA GLY A 169 30.89 -8.45 19.02
C GLY A 169 29.47 -8.50 18.38
N ARG A 170 28.41 -8.47 19.17
CA ARG A 170 27.05 -8.35 18.67
C ARG A 170 26.73 -6.92 18.25
N ILE A 171 25.82 -6.77 17.30
CA ILE A 171 25.41 -5.47 16.75
C ILE A 171 23.92 -5.30 16.97
N GLU A 172 23.51 -4.37 17.81
CA GLU A 172 22.11 -4.04 17.98
C GLU A 172 21.67 -3.06 16.87
N LEU A 173 20.65 -3.47 16.10
CA LEU A 173 19.95 -2.63 15.14
C LEU A 173 18.61 -2.18 15.75
N ARG A 174 18.54 -0.93 16.18
CA ARG A 174 17.36 -0.35 16.83
C ARG A 174 16.63 0.53 15.85
N VAL A 175 15.33 0.32 15.69
CA VAL A 175 14.52 1.01 14.68
C VAL A 175 13.17 1.41 15.26
N GLY A 176 12.75 2.63 14.94
CA GLY A 176 11.48 3.17 15.42
C GLY A 176 10.25 2.62 14.72
N THR A 177 10.38 2.11 13.49
CA THR A 177 9.30 1.39 12.83
C THR A 177 9.17 -0.03 13.42
N GLU A 178 7.94 -0.43 13.73
CA GLU A 178 7.68 -1.76 14.27
C GLU A 178 7.05 -2.70 13.26
N SER A 179 7.29 -4.00 13.43
CA SER A 179 6.69 -5.07 12.66
C SER A 179 5.52 -5.69 13.40
N ASN A 180 4.42 -5.91 12.72
CA ASN A 180 3.34 -6.79 13.15
C ASN A 180 3.11 -7.92 12.14
N GLY A 181 4.21 -8.51 11.67
CA GLY A 181 4.23 -9.67 10.79
C GLY A 181 4.71 -9.40 9.37
N GLN A 182 5.07 -8.16 9.01
CA GLN A 182 5.54 -7.81 7.65
C GLN A 182 7.04 -8.07 7.42
N GLY A 183 7.76 -8.67 8.39
CA GLY A 183 9.13 -9.15 8.18
C GLY A 183 10.23 -8.08 8.22
N HIS A 184 10.07 -7.04 9.06
CA HIS A 184 11.06 -5.98 9.18
C HIS A 184 12.43 -6.49 9.61
N GLU A 185 12.50 -7.37 10.61
CA GLU A 185 13.74 -7.94 11.11
C GLU A 185 14.60 -8.51 9.97
N THR A 186 14.02 -9.43 9.19
CA THR A 186 14.73 -10.04 8.06
C THR A 186 15.17 -9.00 7.04
N THR A 187 14.26 -8.10 6.64
CA THR A 187 14.53 -7.13 5.57
C THR A 187 15.55 -6.09 6.00
N TYR A 188 15.48 -5.61 7.24
CA TYR A 188 16.37 -4.57 7.74
C TYR A 188 17.77 -5.10 8.07
N ILE A 189 17.85 -6.30 8.66
CA ILE A 189 19.16 -6.96 8.87
C ILE A 189 19.82 -7.24 7.52
N ASP A 190 19.09 -7.76 6.53
CA ASP A 190 19.63 -8.02 5.18
C ASP A 190 20.16 -6.73 4.52
N LEU A 191 19.43 -5.63 4.65
CA LEU A 191 19.84 -4.32 4.12
C LEU A 191 21.14 -3.82 4.77
N VAL A 192 21.18 -3.79 6.11
CA VAL A 192 22.29 -3.22 6.87
C VAL A 192 23.53 -4.12 6.81
N SER A 193 23.37 -5.44 6.94
CA SER A 193 24.47 -6.39 6.87
C SER A 193 25.19 -6.34 5.52
N LYS A 194 24.44 -6.30 4.42
CA LYS A 194 24.99 -6.13 3.07
C LYS A 194 25.72 -4.78 2.88
N SER A 195 25.14 -3.72 3.44
CA SER A 195 25.72 -2.39 3.30
C SER A 195 27.01 -2.20 4.10
N LEU A 196 27.13 -2.89 5.24
CA LEU A 196 28.36 -2.88 6.07
C LEU A 196 29.35 -4.00 5.71
N GLY A 197 28.97 -4.96 4.87
CA GLY A 197 29.79 -6.15 4.56
C GLY A 197 29.96 -7.09 5.75
N LEU A 198 28.95 -7.19 6.62
CA LEU A 198 28.96 -8.00 7.83
C LEU A 198 27.94 -9.16 7.73
N GLU A 199 28.20 -10.24 8.48
CA GLU A 199 27.28 -11.38 8.52
C GLU A 199 25.98 -11.02 9.26
N ALA A 200 24.83 -11.47 8.70
CA ALA A 200 23.51 -11.13 9.23
C ALA A 200 23.26 -11.70 10.65
N ASP A 201 23.88 -12.80 11.01
CA ASP A 201 23.78 -13.45 12.33
C ASP A 201 24.44 -12.64 13.47
N LEU A 202 25.26 -11.64 13.14
CA LEU A 202 25.84 -10.72 14.14
C LEU A 202 24.82 -9.74 14.68
N PHE A 203 23.67 -9.55 14.00
CA PHE A 203 22.71 -8.51 14.33
C PHE A 203 21.62 -9.00 15.30
N ASP A 204 21.33 -8.16 16.29
CA ASP A 204 20.16 -8.23 17.16
C ASP A 204 19.19 -7.13 16.77
N TYR A 205 18.02 -7.47 16.25
CA TYR A 205 17.01 -6.50 15.86
C TYR A 205 16.12 -6.11 17.04
N ILE A 206 16.01 -4.79 17.31
CA ILE A 206 15.26 -4.25 18.44
C ILE A 206 14.23 -3.24 17.94
N GLN A 207 12.98 -3.52 18.25
CA GLN A 207 11.83 -2.67 17.94
C GLN A 207 10.85 -2.63 19.12
N ALA A 208 9.97 -1.64 19.14
CA ALA A 208 8.85 -1.52 20.11
C ALA A 208 9.28 -1.55 21.60
N ASP A 209 10.54 -1.31 21.91
CA ASP A 209 11.07 -1.20 23.26
C ASP A 209 11.37 0.27 23.58
N THR A 210 10.49 0.91 24.34
CA THR A 210 10.61 2.35 24.68
C THR A 210 11.82 2.71 25.53
N PHE A 211 12.52 1.74 26.14
CA PHE A 211 13.78 1.96 26.83
C PHE A 211 14.97 2.00 25.88
N LYS A 212 14.91 1.24 24.79
CA LYS A 212 16.01 1.10 23.83
C LYS A 212 15.81 1.94 22.57
N VAL A 213 14.56 2.04 22.09
CA VAL A 213 14.21 2.80 20.89
C VAL A 213 13.68 4.16 21.30
N ARG A 214 14.49 5.20 21.15
CA ARG A 214 14.17 6.55 21.65
C ARG A 214 13.29 7.38 20.73
N LEU A 215 13.30 7.09 19.45
CA LEU A 215 12.60 7.86 18.43
C LEU A 215 11.96 6.91 17.41
N GLY A 216 10.68 7.12 17.13
CA GLY A 216 9.95 6.38 16.12
C GLY A 216 8.48 6.72 16.13
N SER A 217 7.83 6.50 14.99
CA SER A 217 6.39 6.74 14.82
C SER A 217 5.63 5.48 14.39
N GLY A 218 6.22 4.30 14.62
CA GLY A 218 5.60 3.03 14.24
C GLY A 218 5.59 2.81 12.73
N HIS A 219 4.66 1.97 12.24
CA HIS A 219 4.66 1.50 10.86
C HIS A 219 3.52 2.05 9.97
N GLY A 220 2.58 2.82 10.50
CA GLY A 220 1.40 3.30 9.79
C GLY A 220 1.70 4.16 8.57
N GLY A 221 0.92 4.00 7.49
CA GLY A 221 1.04 4.78 6.27
C GLY A 221 2.09 4.29 5.27
N ALA A 222 2.41 2.98 5.28
CA ALA A 222 3.37 2.34 4.37
C ALA A 222 4.79 2.95 4.45
N ARG A 223 5.20 3.42 5.65
CA ARG A 223 6.42 4.20 5.86
C ARG A 223 7.68 3.37 6.18
N SER A 224 7.55 2.08 6.44
CA SER A 224 8.64 1.27 6.97
C SER A 224 9.89 1.27 6.08
N MET A 225 9.78 0.94 4.81
CA MET A 225 10.94 1.03 3.91
C MET A 225 11.27 2.47 3.52
N HIS A 226 10.26 3.29 3.28
CA HIS A 226 10.45 4.67 2.87
C HIS A 226 11.18 5.51 3.94
N MET A 227 10.75 5.42 5.20
CA MET A 227 11.34 6.20 6.30
C MET A 227 12.34 5.38 7.11
N GLY A 228 11.95 4.17 7.53
CA GLY A 228 12.79 3.33 8.40
C GLY A 228 14.08 2.90 7.72
N ALA A 229 14.00 2.37 6.49
CA ALA A 229 15.22 2.00 5.77
C ALA A 229 16.08 3.21 5.40
N ALA A 230 15.48 4.34 5.00
CA ALA A 230 16.24 5.55 4.72
C ALA A 230 17.02 6.03 5.95
N THR A 231 16.40 6.03 7.13
CA THR A 231 17.06 6.42 8.39
C THR A 231 18.16 5.44 8.78
N MET A 232 17.96 4.13 8.56
CA MET A 232 19.02 3.15 8.77
C MET A 232 20.22 3.35 7.84
N MET A 233 19.98 3.68 6.57
CA MET A 233 21.08 3.95 5.63
C MET A 233 21.89 5.17 6.04
N ILE A 234 21.27 6.19 6.62
CA ILE A 234 21.99 7.33 7.23
C ILE A 234 22.88 6.84 8.39
N ALA A 235 22.35 5.99 9.27
CA ALA A 235 23.14 5.42 10.36
C ALA A 235 24.29 4.51 9.86
N VAL A 236 24.10 3.77 8.77
CA VAL A 236 25.16 2.99 8.11
C VAL A 236 26.27 3.90 7.59
N GLU A 237 25.93 5.00 6.91
CA GLU A 237 26.90 5.97 6.42
C GLU A 237 27.71 6.59 7.58
N GLU A 238 27.06 6.91 8.70
CA GLU A 238 27.76 7.40 9.90
C GLU A 238 28.73 6.36 10.48
N VAL A 239 28.35 5.08 10.51
CA VAL A 239 29.24 3.99 10.95
C VAL A 239 30.46 3.89 10.05
N ILE A 240 30.27 3.87 8.72
CA ILE A 240 31.36 3.81 7.75
C ILE A 240 32.32 5.00 7.91
N ASN A 241 31.77 6.20 8.01
CA ASN A 241 32.59 7.43 8.19
C ASN A 241 33.42 7.40 9.47
N LYS A 242 32.86 6.93 10.58
CA LYS A 242 33.59 6.77 11.86
C LYS A 242 34.65 5.67 11.80
N ALA A 243 34.46 4.64 10.99
CA ALA A 243 35.46 3.57 10.84
C ALA A 243 36.63 3.95 9.93
N MET A 244 36.44 4.93 9.04
CA MET A 244 37.47 5.40 8.12
C MET A 244 38.30 6.59 8.67
N GLY A 245 37.85 7.28 9.72
CA GLY A 245 38.51 8.42 10.36
C GLY A 245 39.21 8.07 11.65
#